data_835ade0d2a40bd49de229486b5e8d29e
#
_entry.id   835ade0d2a40bd49de229486b5e8d29e
#
_cell.length_a   1.000
_cell.length_b   1.000
_cell.length_c   1.000
_cell.angle_alpha   90.00
_cell.angle_beta   90.00
_cell.angle_gamma   90.00
#
_symmetry.space_group_name_H-M   'P 1'
#
loop_
_entity.id
_entity.type
_entity.pdbx_description
1 polymer ?
#
loop_
_entity_poly.entity_id
_entity_poly.type
_entity_poly.pdbx_seq_one_letter_code
_entity_poly.pdbx_strand_id
1 'polypeptide(L)'
;MPDEADLARILGVQFREPTRLTEALTHRSYLHDHPGTVGEANERLEFLGDAILQFVVAELLCDHFPHAPEGELTALRALLVSTTALADVAERIGLHRYIRASGGEGSLAGRGRPRILAGTIEAIIAAVHQDRGIRAARAVAMRLVRPRLDAAAREVHTANVKGRLQEQIQAETGETPRYVIVSRDGPVHAERFRVEVRAGVGDRDRVLGEGEGTGKRAA
;
A
#
# COMPACT_ATOMS: atom_id res chain seq x y z
N MET A 1 -14.40 25.35 -0.87
CA MET A 1 -13.38 24.31 -0.58
C MET A 1 -12.64 24.72 0.69
N PRO A 2 -12.13 23.79 1.50
CA PRO A 2 -11.30 24.14 2.65
C PRO A 2 -10.02 24.85 2.19
N ASP A 3 -9.37 25.55 3.13
CA ASP A 3 -8.12 26.25 2.85
C ASP A 3 -6.96 25.26 2.62
N GLU A 4 -6.27 25.37 1.49
CA GLU A 4 -5.10 24.54 1.17
C GLU A 4 -3.95 24.71 2.20
N ALA A 5 -3.90 25.85 2.89
CA ALA A 5 -2.97 26.09 4.00
C ALA A 5 -3.21 25.13 5.19
N ASP A 6 -4.46 24.70 5.42
CA ASP A 6 -4.79 23.70 6.44
C ASP A 6 -4.20 22.34 6.07
N LEU A 7 -4.30 21.95 4.81
CA LEU A 7 -3.69 20.72 4.31
C LEU A 7 -2.17 20.79 4.43
N ALA A 8 -1.53 21.89 4.05
CA ALA A 8 -0.09 22.07 4.19
C ALA A 8 0.38 21.91 5.66
N ARG A 9 -0.40 22.37 6.63
CA ARG A 9 -0.14 22.16 8.07
C ARG A 9 -0.28 20.69 8.47
N ILE A 10 -1.29 19.97 7.97
CA ILE A 10 -1.45 18.51 8.21
C ILE A 10 -0.25 17.75 7.65
N LEU A 11 0.20 18.10 6.44
CA LEU A 11 1.38 17.52 5.80
C LEU A 11 2.70 17.90 6.51
N GLY A 12 2.70 18.96 7.30
CA GLY A 12 3.88 19.49 7.99
C GLY A 12 4.87 20.14 7.05
N VAL A 13 4.38 20.77 5.97
CA VAL A 13 5.19 21.47 4.99
C VAL A 13 4.60 22.85 4.70
N GLN A 14 5.46 23.82 4.44
CA GLN A 14 5.08 25.14 3.98
C GLN A 14 5.58 25.32 2.55
N PHE A 15 4.68 25.49 1.61
CA PHE A 15 5.02 25.76 0.20
C PHE A 15 5.55 27.18 0.01
N ARG A 16 6.59 27.33 -0.81
CA ARG A 16 7.10 28.62 -1.31
C ARG A 16 6.18 29.14 -2.39
N GLU A 17 5.74 28.22 -3.27
CA GLU A 17 4.79 28.48 -4.36
C GLU A 17 3.48 27.71 -4.09
N PRO A 18 2.45 28.36 -3.51
CA PRO A 18 1.18 27.70 -3.20
C PRO A 18 0.51 27.03 -4.41
N THR A 19 0.75 27.56 -5.61
CA THR A 19 0.24 27.02 -6.88
C THR A 19 0.67 25.58 -7.13
N ARG A 20 1.81 25.12 -6.57
CA ARG A 20 2.27 23.73 -6.65
C ARG A 20 1.33 22.76 -5.94
N LEU A 21 0.82 23.16 -4.76
CA LEU A 21 -0.17 22.36 -4.06
C LEU A 21 -1.50 22.35 -4.82
N THR A 22 -1.92 23.49 -5.34
CA THR A 22 -3.13 23.57 -6.16
C THR A 22 -3.08 22.66 -7.38
N GLU A 23 -1.93 22.61 -8.09
CA GLU A 23 -1.71 21.69 -9.21
C GLU A 23 -1.82 20.22 -8.76
N ALA A 24 -1.16 19.85 -7.66
CA ALA A 24 -1.24 18.48 -7.12
C ALA A 24 -2.65 18.07 -6.73
N LEU A 25 -3.50 19.01 -6.33
CA LEU A 25 -4.90 18.79 -5.95
C LEU A 25 -5.87 18.82 -7.14
N THR A 26 -5.41 19.12 -8.36
CA THR A 26 -6.27 19.29 -9.52
C THR A 26 -6.25 18.02 -10.40
N HIS A 27 -7.32 17.23 -10.32
CA HIS A 27 -7.50 16.06 -11.16
C HIS A 27 -7.94 16.49 -12.58
N ARG A 28 -7.53 15.76 -13.62
CA ARG A 28 -7.85 16.06 -15.03
C ARG A 28 -9.34 16.24 -15.31
N SER A 29 -10.21 15.53 -14.60
CA SER A 29 -11.66 15.67 -14.80
C SER A 29 -12.17 17.06 -14.44
N TYR A 30 -11.54 17.72 -13.47
CA TYR A 30 -11.90 19.09 -13.11
C TYR A 30 -11.61 20.06 -14.26
N LEU A 31 -10.44 19.94 -14.90
CA LEU A 31 -10.08 20.79 -16.04
C LEU A 31 -10.97 20.53 -17.26
N HIS A 32 -11.42 19.29 -17.45
CA HIS A 32 -12.38 18.96 -18.50
C HIS A 32 -13.71 19.68 -18.32
N ASP A 33 -14.23 19.73 -17.10
CA ASP A 33 -15.49 20.40 -16.79
C ASP A 33 -15.37 21.94 -16.69
N HIS A 34 -14.12 22.44 -16.55
CA HIS A 34 -13.82 23.87 -16.38
C HIS A 34 -12.74 24.32 -17.38
N PRO A 35 -13.05 24.38 -18.69
CA PRO A 35 -12.04 24.62 -19.75
C PRO A 35 -11.38 26.00 -19.70
N GLY A 36 -11.91 26.95 -18.89
CA GLY A 36 -11.30 28.25 -18.63
C GLY A 36 -10.29 28.27 -17.47
N THR A 37 -10.08 27.15 -16.79
CA THR A 37 -9.14 27.06 -15.66
C THR A 37 -7.71 27.10 -16.18
N VAL A 38 -6.91 28.03 -15.68
CA VAL A 38 -5.48 28.09 -15.94
C VAL A 38 -4.75 27.12 -15.00
N GLY A 39 -3.93 26.23 -15.55
CA GLY A 39 -3.14 25.26 -14.78
C GLY A 39 -3.07 23.90 -15.45
N GLU A 40 -2.27 23.02 -14.89
CA GLU A 40 -2.09 21.64 -15.34
C GLU A 40 -2.81 20.66 -14.40
N ALA A 41 -3.13 19.48 -14.93
CA ALA A 41 -3.61 18.37 -14.12
C ALA A 41 -2.43 17.69 -13.41
N ASN A 42 -2.75 17.02 -12.31
CA ASN A 42 -1.74 16.40 -11.43
C ASN A 42 -1.07 15.12 -11.99
N GLU A 43 -1.41 14.65 -13.19
CA GLU A 43 -0.91 13.37 -13.75
C GLU A 43 0.63 13.32 -13.87
N ARG A 44 1.28 14.43 -14.23
CA ARG A 44 2.75 14.49 -14.30
C ARG A 44 3.39 14.48 -12.92
N LEU A 45 2.75 15.13 -11.95
CA LEU A 45 3.18 15.09 -10.55
C LEU A 45 2.94 13.70 -9.95
N GLU A 46 1.81 13.04 -10.24
CA GLU A 46 1.54 11.64 -9.86
C GLU A 46 2.66 10.73 -10.33
N PHE A 47 3.02 10.79 -11.63
CA PHE A 47 4.12 10.00 -12.19
C PHE A 47 5.45 10.20 -11.47
N LEU A 48 5.83 11.45 -11.21
CA LEU A 48 7.07 11.76 -10.48
C LEU A 48 6.99 11.34 -9.01
N GLY A 49 5.84 11.55 -8.41
CA GLY A 49 5.60 11.27 -6.99
C GLY A 49 5.62 9.78 -6.67
N ASP A 50 5.08 8.94 -7.54
CA ASP A 50 5.20 7.48 -7.43
C ASP A 50 6.68 7.05 -7.35
N ALA A 51 7.52 7.52 -8.25
CA ALA A 51 8.94 7.20 -8.24
C ALA A 51 9.65 7.67 -6.95
N ILE A 52 9.34 8.88 -6.47
CA ILE A 52 9.90 9.41 -5.22
C ILE A 52 9.42 8.59 -4.03
N LEU A 53 8.14 8.26 -3.96
CA LEU A 53 7.54 7.48 -2.88
C LEU A 53 8.14 6.07 -2.81
N GLN A 54 8.27 5.39 -3.96
CA GLN A 54 8.91 4.08 -4.08
C GLN A 54 10.34 4.11 -3.54
N PHE A 55 11.13 5.11 -3.93
CA PHE A 55 12.49 5.29 -3.46
C PHE A 55 12.54 5.52 -1.94
N VAL A 56 11.77 6.48 -1.42
CA VAL A 56 11.75 6.83 0.01
C VAL A 56 11.32 5.66 0.87
N VAL A 57 10.31 4.89 0.43
CA VAL A 57 9.85 3.72 1.17
C VAL A 57 10.88 2.59 1.11
N ALA A 58 11.58 2.40 -0.02
CA ALA A 58 12.67 1.43 -0.11
C ALA A 58 13.81 1.75 0.88
N GLU A 59 14.26 3.01 0.97
CA GLU A 59 15.25 3.43 1.97
C GLU A 59 14.75 3.17 3.40
N LEU A 60 13.50 3.58 3.71
CA LEU A 60 12.89 3.34 5.02
C LEU A 60 12.93 1.86 5.41
N LEU A 61 12.58 0.97 4.48
CA LEU A 61 12.52 -0.47 4.73
C LEU A 61 13.90 -1.06 4.93
N CYS A 62 14.91 -0.66 4.13
CA CYS A 62 16.29 -1.09 4.32
C CYS A 62 16.86 -0.67 5.69
N ASP A 63 16.56 0.58 6.10
CA ASP A 63 17.00 1.10 7.40
C ASP A 63 16.30 0.40 8.59
N HIS A 64 15.00 0.09 8.42
CA HIS A 64 14.19 -0.47 9.51
C HIS A 64 14.33 -1.99 9.64
N PHE A 65 14.58 -2.69 8.54
CA PHE A 65 14.72 -4.14 8.46
C PHE A 65 16.06 -4.54 7.83
N PRO A 66 17.20 -4.28 8.49
CA PRO A 66 18.54 -4.44 7.89
C PRO A 66 18.90 -5.90 7.54
N HIS A 67 18.16 -6.86 8.05
CA HIS A 67 18.38 -8.29 7.83
C HIS A 67 17.28 -8.97 7.02
N ALA A 68 16.25 -8.23 6.60
CA ALA A 68 15.17 -8.79 5.80
C ALA A 68 15.65 -9.13 4.38
N PRO A 69 15.26 -10.28 3.82
CA PRO A 69 15.57 -10.61 2.43
C PRO A 69 14.83 -9.68 1.47
N GLU A 70 15.38 -9.53 0.26
CA GLU A 70 14.85 -8.67 -0.81
C GLU A 70 13.36 -8.91 -1.08
N GLY A 71 12.93 -10.18 -1.14
CA GLY A 71 11.52 -10.53 -1.37
C GLY A 71 10.57 -10.00 -0.28
N GLU A 72 11.01 -9.99 0.98
CA GLU A 72 10.23 -9.42 2.09
C GLU A 72 10.14 -7.90 2.00
N LEU A 73 11.25 -7.22 1.70
CA LEU A 73 11.28 -5.78 1.49
C LEU A 73 10.39 -5.36 0.30
N THR A 74 10.40 -6.14 -0.77
CA THR A 74 9.54 -5.91 -1.94
C THR A 74 8.06 -6.09 -1.61
N ALA A 75 7.69 -7.12 -0.84
CA ALA A 75 6.32 -7.33 -0.39
C ALA A 75 5.84 -6.21 0.56
N LEU A 76 6.69 -5.80 1.50
CA LEU A 76 6.41 -4.67 2.40
C LEU A 76 6.19 -3.37 1.63
N ARG A 77 7.07 -3.06 0.68
CA ARG A 77 6.92 -1.88 -0.17
C ARG A 77 5.60 -1.92 -0.92
N ALA A 78 5.27 -3.03 -1.58
CA ALA A 78 4.02 -3.17 -2.32
C ALA A 78 2.78 -2.94 -1.45
N LEU A 79 2.77 -3.41 -0.19
CA LEU A 79 1.68 -3.14 0.75
C LEU A 79 1.60 -1.68 1.15
N LEU A 80 2.73 -1.02 1.41
CA LEU A 80 2.77 0.36 1.90
C LEU A 80 2.40 1.40 0.83
N VAL A 81 2.74 1.15 -0.44
CA VAL A 81 2.49 2.08 -1.55
C VAL A 81 1.37 1.62 -2.49
N SER A 82 0.60 0.58 -2.13
CA SER A 82 -0.57 0.17 -2.91
C SER A 82 -1.62 1.28 -3.00
N THR A 83 -2.40 1.28 -4.07
CA THR A 83 -3.53 2.22 -4.24
C THR A 83 -4.45 2.22 -3.01
N THR A 84 -4.76 1.04 -2.46
CA THR A 84 -5.60 0.92 -1.26
C THR A 84 -4.93 1.58 -0.05
N ALA A 85 -3.63 1.32 0.17
CA ALA A 85 -2.90 1.88 1.29
C ALA A 85 -2.83 3.40 1.23
N LEU A 86 -2.52 3.96 0.05
CA LEU A 86 -2.45 5.40 -0.14
C LEU A 86 -3.82 6.07 -0.08
N ALA A 87 -4.87 5.41 -0.58
CA ALA A 87 -6.25 5.89 -0.42
C ALA A 87 -6.66 5.95 1.06
N ASP A 88 -6.34 4.94 1.87
CA ASP A 88 -6.60 4.96 3.31
C ASP A 88 -5.82 6.09 4.03
N VAL A 89 -4.59 6.35 3.60
CA VAL A 89 -3.81 7.50 4.10
C VAL A 89 -4.52 8.80 3.76
N ALA A 90 -4.96 8.95 2.51
CA ALA A 90 -5.67 10.14 2.04
C ALA A 90 -6.98 10.38 2.81
N GLU A 91 -7.74 9.31 3.08
CA GLU A 91 -8.97 9.41 3.87
C GLU A 91 -8.70 9.85 5.31
N ARG A 92 -7.68 9.28 5.96
CA ARG A 92 -7.31 9.66 7.35
C ARG A 92 -6.97 11.12 7.51
N ILE A 93 -6.35 11.74 6.51
CA ILE A 93 -6.00 13.18 6.53
C ILE A 93 -7.11 14.06 5.97
N GLY A 94 -8.25 13.48 5.54
CA GLY A 94 -9.37 14.19 4.95
C GLY A 94 -9.06 14.83 3.59
N LEU A 95 -8.11 14.25 2.82
CA LEU A 95 -7.61 14.79 1.57
C LEU A 95 -8.72 15.02 0.52
N HIS A 96 -9.74 14.14 0.50
CA HIS A 96 -10.87 14.23 -0.43
C HIS A 96 -11.57 15.61 -0.42
N ARG A 97 -11.49 16.35 0.68
CA ARG A 97 -12.13 17.67 0.84
C ARG A 97 -11.42 18.78 0.06
N TYR A 98 -10.16 18.55 -0.32
CA TYR A 98 -9.29 19.52 -0.99
C TYR A 98 -9.14 19.24 -2.49
N ILE A 99 -9.47 18.01 -2.94
CA ILE A 99 -9.27 17.62 -4.33
C ILE A 99 -10.30 18.29 -5.24
N ARG A 100 -9.82 18.86 -6.32
CA ARG A 100 -10.62 19.40 -7.41
C ARG A 100 -10.84 18.29 -8.44
N ALA A 101 -12.04 17.72 -8.46
CA ALA A 101 -12.45 16.67 -9.41
C ALA A 101 -13.91 16.87 -9.82
N SER A 102 -14.30 16.32 -10.98
CA SER A 102 -15.71 16.36 -11.44
C SER A 102 -16.64 15.43 -10.66
N GLY A 103 -17.96 15.63 -10.79
CA GLY A 103 -18.99 14.88 -10.05
C GLY A 103 -19.43 13.54 -10.65
N GLY A 104 -18.79 12.99 -11.70
CA GLY A 104 -19.21 11.77 -12.41
C GLY A 104 -18.73 10.45 -11.78
N GLU A 105 -18.99 9.31 -12.46
CA GLU A 105 -18.60 7.95 -11.99
C GLU A 105 -17.08 7.75 -11.80
N GLY A 106 -16.24 8.51 -12.49
CA GLY A 106 -14.78 8.58 -12.28
C GLY A 106 -14.36 9.56 -11.19
N SER A 107 -15.29 10.04 -10.37
CA SER A 107 -15.12 11.09 -9.37
C SER A 107 -14.83 10.53 -7.98
N LEU A 108 -14.63 11.47 -7.04
CA LEU A 108 -14.52 11.15 -5.60
C LEU A 108 -15.75 10.47 -4.99
N ALA A 109 -16.90 10.47 -5.68
CA ALA A 109 -18.11 9.74 -5.28
C ALA A 109 -18.22 8.33 -5.90
N GLY A 110 -17.40 8.01 -6.91
CA GLY A 110 -17.48 6.78 -7.70
C GLY A 110 -16.41 5.74 -7.39
N ARG A 111 -16.39 4.68 -8.21
CA ARG A 111 -15.41 3.58 -8.12
C ARG A 111 -13.95 4.02 -8.34
N GLY A 112 -13.74 5.18 -8.98
CA GLY A 112 -12.42 5.77 -9.19
C GLY A 112 -11.80 6.43 -7.95
N ARG A 113 -12.58 6.63 -6.88
CA ARG A 113 -12.15 7.33 -5.65
C ARG A 113 -10.80 6.86 -5.09
N PRO A 114 -10.54 5.55 -4.88
CA PRO A 114 -9.26 5.12 -4.31
C PRO A 114 -8.07 5.51 -5.19
N ARG A 115 -8.21 5.40 -6.52
CA ARG A 115 -7.15 5.75 -7.46
C ARG A 115 -6.87 7.26 -7.47
N ILE A 116 -7.92 8.10 -7.45
CA ILE A 116 -7.77 9.56 -7.38
C ILE A 116 -7.08 9.96 -6.07
N LEU A 117 -7.49 9.38 -4.96
CA LEU A 117 -6.90 9.64 -3.65
C LEU A 117 -5.42 9.26 -3.60
N ALA A 118 -5.08 8.06 -4.07
CA ALA A 118 -3.70 7.57 -4.12
C ALA A 118 -2.82 8.44 -5.03
N GLY A 119 -3.25 8.69 -6.28
CA GLY A 119 -2.52 9.53 -7.21
C GLY A 119 -2.33 10.96 -6.72
N THR A 120 -3.31 11.49 -5.95
CA THR A 120 -3.16 12.81 -5.33
C THR A 120 -2.11 12.81 -4.22
N ILE A 121 -1.97 11.75 -3.41
CA ILE A 121 -0.87 11.61 -2.44
C ILE A 121 0.48 11.65 -3.15
N GLU A 122 0.62 10.89 -4.23
CA GLU A 122 1.83 10.87 -5.04
C GLU A 122 2.11 12.26 -5.64
N ALA A 123 1.10 12.91 -6.21
CA ALA A 123 1.23 14.26 -6.77
C ALA A 123 1.67 15.30 -5.72
N ILE A 124 1.15 15.22 -4.49
CA ILE A 124 1.58 16.09 -3.39
C ILE A 124 3.06 15.86 -3.05
N ILE A 125 3.53 14.63 -3.01
CA ILE A 125 4.95 14.30 -2.74
C ILE A 125 5.84 14.92 -3.81
N ALA A 126 5.45 14.84 -5.09
CA ALA A 126 6.18 15.46 -6.19
C ALA A 126 6.15 17.01 -6.10
N ALA A 127 5.00 17.60 -5.80
CA ALA A 127 4.87 19.04 -5.61
C ALA A 127 5.80 19.55 -4.50
N VAL A 128 5.84 18.85 -3.36
CA VAL A 128 6.77 19.15 -2.27
C VAL A 128 8.23 19.00 -2.72
N HIS A 129 8.53 17.97 -3.51
CA HIS A 129 9.87 17.78 -4.06
C HIS A 129 10.29 18.94 -4.95
N GLN A 130 9.44 19.36 -5.87
CA GLN A 130 9.74 20.46 -6.79
C GLN A 130 9.88 21.82 -6.06
N ASP A 131 9.08 22.04 -5.01
CA ASP A 131 9.09 23.29 -4.24
C ASP A 131 10.19 23.35 -3.17
N ARG A 132 10.46 22.25 -2.47
CA ARG A 132 11.29 22.20 -1.25
C ARG A 132 12.43 21.18 -1.31
N GLY A 133 12.52 20.42 -2.39
CA GLY A 133 13.52 19.40 -2.61
C GLY A 133 13.24 18.06 -1.92
N ILE A 134 14.10 17.10 -2.20
CA ILE A 134 13.92 15.69 -1.79
C ILE A 134 13.84 15.49 -0.27
N ARG A 135 14.54 16.30 0.53
CA ARG A 135 14.51 16.19 2.00
C ARG A 135 13.11 16.48 2.55
N ALA A 136 12.43 17.50 2.02
CA ALA A 136 11.07 17.84 2.44
C ALA A 136 10.06 16.79 1.95
N ALA A 137 10.17 16.34 0.70
CA ALA A 137 9.34 15.27 0.17
C ALA A 137 9.48 13.97 0.97
N ARG A 138 10.72 13.57 1.35
CA ARG A 138 10.98 12.44 2.24
C ARG A 138 10.28 12.61 3.59
N ALA A 139 10.37 13.77 4.21
CA ALA A 139 9.72 14.03 5.51
C ALA A 139 8.20 13.88 5.43
N VAL A 140 7.57 14.38 4.36
CA VAL A 140 6.14 14.23 4.12
C VAL A 140 5.78 12.76 3.86
N ALA A 141 6.47 12.07 2.95
CA ALA A 141 6.24 10.66 2.65
C ALA A 141 6.35 9.79 3.91
N MET A 142 7.40 9.98 4.71
CA MET A 142 7.60 9.27 5.98
C MET A 142 6.47 9.51 6.97
N ARG A 143 6.00 10.75 7.12
CA ARG A 143 4.86 11.10 7.98
C ARG A 143 3.59 10.34 7.59
N LEU A 144 3.36 10.18 6.30
CA LEU A 144 2.16 9.53 5.76
C LEU A 144 2.22 8.01 5.87
N VAL A 145 3.39 7.39 5.60
CA VAL A 145 3.54 5.93 5.47
C VAL A 145 3.90 5.26 6.79
N ARG A 146 4.75 5.87 7.62
CA ARG A 146 5.28 5.27 8.84
C ARG A 146 4.22 4.69 9.81
N PRO A 147 3.04 5.32 9.98
CA PRO A 147 2.00 4.77 10.86
C PRO A 147 1.45 3.39 10.43
N ARG A 148 1.70 2.97 9.18
CA ARG A 148 1.27 1.66 8.65
C ARG A 148 2.38 0.60 8.67
N LEU A 149 3.62 0.99 8.96
CA LEU A 149 4.78 0.11 8.84
C LEU A 149 4.66 -1.16 9.67
N ASP A 150 4.31 -1.02 10.95
CA ASP A 150 4.20 -2.18 11.86
C ASP A 150 3.06 -3.14 11.47
N ALA A 151 1.96 -2.60 10.96
CA ALA A 151 0.84 -3.41 10.48
C ALA A 151 1.23 -4.19 9.22
N ALA A 152 1.88 -3.53 8.25
CA ALA A 152 2.38 -4.17 7.04
C ALA A 152 3.43 -5.24 7.36
N ALA A 153 4.33 -4.98 8.33
CA ALA A 153 5.33 -5.94 8.76
C ALA A 153 4.70 -7.21 9.34
N ARG A 154 3.68 -7.07 10.18
CA ARG A 154 2.93 -8.23 10.70
C ARG A 154 2.24 -9.02 9.60
N GLU A 155 1.62 -8.34 8.63
CA GLU A 155 0.93 -8.97 7.51
C GLU A 155 1.89 -9.78 6.63
N VAL A 156 3.03 -9.20 6.23
CA VAL A 156 4.06 -9.89 5.44
C VAL A 156 4.65 -11.05 6.22
N HIS A 157 4.97 -10.87 7.51
CA HIS A 157 5.51 -11.94 8.34
C HIS A 157 4.55 -13.13 8.41
N THR A 158 3.26 -12.88 8.63
CA THR A 158 2.24 -13.93 8.69
C THR A 158 2.06 -14.64 7.33
N ALA A 159 2.07 -13.89 6.23
CA ALA A 159 1.98 -14.45 4.89
C ALA A 159 3.23 -15.27 4.52
N ASN A 160 4.40 -14.86 4.99
CA ASN A 160 5.69 -15.48 4.64
C ASN A 160 6.01 -16.75 5.46
N VAL A 161 5.29 -17.00 6.57
CA VAL A 161 5.50 -18.24 7.36
C VAL A 161 5.34 -19.49 6.48
N LYS A 162 4.33 -19.51 5.59
CA LYS A 162 4.13 -20.64 4.66
C LYS A 162 5.25 -20.76 3.63
N GLY A 163 5.74 -19.65 3.10
CA GLY A 163 6.87 -19.63 2.15
C GLY A 163 8.15 -20.12 2.80
N ARG A 164 8.48 -19.63 3.99
CA ARG A 164 9.67 -20.07 4.76
C ARG A 164 9.62 -21.54 5.10
N LEU A 165 8.45 -22.04 5.52
CA LEU A 165 8.26 -23.47 5.79
C LEU A 165 8.47 -24.30 4.52
N GLN A 166 7.96 -23.83 3.38
CA GLN A 166 8.16 -24.49 2.09
C GLN A 166 9.63 -24.52 1.68
N GLU A 167 10.35 -23.39 1.78
CA GLU A 167 11.78 -23.28 1.49
C GLU A 167 12.60 -24.20 2.41
N GLN A 168 12.29 -24.22 3.70
CA GLN A 168 12.97 -25.06 4.67
C GLN A 168 12.76 -26.55 4.37
N ILE A 169 11.51 -26.96 4.13
CA ILE A 169 11.19 -28.36 3.80
C ILE A 169 11.88 -28.78 2.50
N GLN A 170 11.85 -27.90 1.49
CA GLN A 170 12.48 -28.16 0.20
C GLN A 170 14.00 -28.26 0.32
N ALA A 171 14.63 -27.43 1.15
CA ALA A 171 16.07 -27.49 1.42
C ALA A 171 16.47 -28.77 2.17
N GLU A 172 15.65 -29.23 3.13
CA GLU A 172 15.93 -30.40 3.94
C GLU A 172 15.59 -31.73 3.24
N THR A 173 14.53 -31.74 2.41
CA THR A 173 13.96 -32.99 1.85
C THR A 173 14.04 -33.06 0.33
N GLY A 174 14.32 -31.99 -0.37
CA GLY A 174 14.21 -31.88 -1.83
C GLY A 174 12.76 -31.88 -2.36
N GLU A 175 11.76 -31.84 -1.48
CA GLU A 175 10.35 -32.00 -1.81
C GLU A 175 9.53 -30.76 -1.46
N THR A 176 8.50 -30.47 -2.26
CA THR A 176 7.58 -29.35 -1.97
C THR A 176 6.47 -29.85 -1.03
N PRO A 177 6.21 -29.18 0.12
CA PRO A 177 5.15 -29.57 1.02
C PRO A 177 3.76 -29.43 0.39
N ARG A 178 2.86 -30.32 0.75
CA ARG A 178 1.45 -30.32 0.35
C ARG A 178 0.58 -29.97 1.54
N TYR A 179 -0.42 -29.12 1.31
CA TYR A 179 -1.41 -28.76 2.32
C TYR A 179 -2.69 -29.56 2.05
N VAL A 180 -3.06 -30.42 3.01
CA VAL A 180 -4.20 -31.34 2.91
C VAL A 180 -5.25 -30.94 3.94
N ILE A 181 -6.48 -30.64 3.49
CA ILE A 181 -7.60 -30.40 4.40
C ILE A 181 -8.06 -31.76 4.93
N VAL A 182 -7.92 -31.97 6.24
CA VAL A 182 -8.30 -33.22 6.91
C VAL A 182 -9.65 -33.18 7.56
N SER A 183 -10.12 -32.01 8.00
CA SER A 183 -11.51 -31.82 8.44
C SER A 183 -12.05 -30.43 8.09
N ARG A 184 -13.37 -30.37 8.05
CA ARG A 184 -14.15 -29.15 7.79
C ARG A 184 -15.37 -29.21 8.71
N ASP A 185 -15.40 -28.34 9.71
CA ASP A 185 -16.40 -28.33 10.77
C ASP A 185 -17.08 -26.96 10.88
N GLY A 186 -18.34 -26.95 11.28
CA GLY A 186 -19.12 -25.74 11.50
C GLY A 186 -20.09 -25.36 10.38
N PRO A 187 -20.97 -24.38 10.62
CA PRO A 187 -21.94 -23.90 9.65
C PRO A 187 -21.23 -23.12 8.52
N VAL A 188 -21.85 -23.04 7.33
CA VAL A 188 -21.30 -22.44 6.10
C VAL A 188 -20.71 -21.01 6.31
N HIS A 189 -21.26 -20.25 7.25
CA HIS A 189 -20.80 -18.88 7.55
C HIS A 189 -19.72 -18.80 8.64
N ALA A 190 -19.36 -19.92 9.29
CA ALA A 190 -18.36 -20.02 10.34
C ALA A 190 -17.57 -21.33 10.27
N GLU A 191 -17.22 -21.77 9.06
CA GLU A 191 -16.47 -23.00 8.85
C GLU A 191 -15.06 -22.91 9.47
N ARG A 192 -14.65 -24.00 10.09
CA ARG A 192 -13.27 -24.22 10.54
C ARG A 192 -12.66 -25.32 9.69
N PHE A 193 -11.44 -25.06 9.24
CA PHE A 193 -10.64 -26.00 8.46
C PHE A 193 -9.49 -26.46 9.33
N ARG A 194 -9.26 -27.79 9.38
CA ARG A 194 -8.02 -28.38 9.87
C ARG A 194 -7.21 -28.78 8.64
N VAL A 195 -5.96 -28.35 8.60
CA VAL A 195 -5.05 -28.57 7.48
C VAL A 195 -3.79 -29.24 8.01
N GLU A 196 -3.35 -30.29 7.35
CA GLU A 196 -2.04 -30.90 7.57
C GLU A 196 -1.06 -30.44 6.50
N VAL A 197 0.18 -30.19 6.91
CA VAL A 197 1.32 -30.00 6.03
C VAL A 197 2.03 -31.34 5.90
N ARG A 198 2.13 -31.85 4.68
CA ARG A 198 2.74 -33.16 4.38
C ARG A 198 3.87 -33.02 3.38
N ALA A 199 4.93 -33.82 3.54
CA ALA A 199 5.96 -34.00 2.54
C ALA A 199 6.23 -35.51 2.33
N GLY A 200 6.65 -35.86 1.12
CA GLY A 200 6.84 -37.23 0.68
C GLY A 200 5.79 -37.72 -0.29
N VAL A 201 6.02 -38.88 -0.88
CA VAL A 201 5.11 -39.55 -1.79
C VAL A 201 5.06 -41.05 -1.42
N GLY A 202 3.87 -41.65 -1.43
CA GLY A 202 3.68 -43.05 -1.07
C GLY A 202 4.07 -43.36 0.38
N ASP A 203 4.87 -44.41 0.61
CA ASP A 203 5.28 -44.85 1.95
C ASP A 203 6.15 -43.85 2.71
N ARG A 204 6.62 -42.78 2.05
CA ARG A 204 7.39 -41.67 2.64
C ARG A 204 6.53 -40.46 3.00
N ASP A 205 5.22 -40.52 2.75
CA ASP A 205 4.31 -39.40 3.08
C ASP A 205 4.21 -39.23 4.60
N ARG A 206 4.66 -38.10 5.11
CA ARG A 206 4.70 -37.81 6.55
C ARG A 206 4.02 -36.47 6.83
N VAL A 207 3.30 -36.38 7.93
CA VAL A 207 2.77 -35.15 8.47
C VAL A 207 3.89 -34.35 9.15
N LEU A 208 4.11 -33.15 8.74
CA LEU A 208 5.12 -32.21 9.26
C LEU A 208 4.56 -31.24 10.27
N GLY A 209 3.24 -30.98 10.21
CA GLY A 209 2.54 -30.09 11.11
C GLY A 209 1.05 -30.03 10.80
N GLU A 210 0.30 -29.45 11.73
CA GLU A 210 -1.15 -29.24 11.63
C GLU A 210 -1.49 -27.78 11.96
N GLY A 211 -2.55 -27.26 11.35
CA GLY A 211 -3.08 -25.93 11.64
C GLY A 211 -4.61 -25.90 11.55
N GLU A 212 -5.21 -24.99 12.28
CA GLU A 212 -6.65 -24.71 12.21
C GLU A 212 -6.89 -23.22 11.87
N GLY A 213 -7.92 -22.97 11.07
CA GLY A 213 -8.28 -21.62 10.69
C GLY A 213 -9.72 -21.50 10.17
N THR A 214 -10.22 -20.27 10.13
CA THR A 214 -11.57 -19.94 9.61
C THR A 214 -11.61 -19.79 8.08
N GLY A 215 -10.51 -20.07 7.39
CA GLY A 215 -10.39 -20.08 5.93
C GLY A 215 -9.22 -20.91 5.47
N LYS A 216 -9.30 -21.46 4.25
CA LYS A 216 -8.26 -22.31 3.64
C LYS A 216 -6.86 -21.68 3.61
N ARG A 217 -6.76 -20.35 3.67
CA ARG A 217 -5.49 -19.60 3.72
C ARG A 217 -5.01 -19.32 5.14
N ALA A 218 -5.91 -19.35 6.12
CA ALA A 218 -5.63 -19.05 7.52
C ALA A 218 -5.33 -20.32 8.35
N ALA A 219 -5.72 -21.48 7.87
CA ALA A 219 -5.32 -22.77 8.38
C ALA A 219 -4.01 -23.22 7.70
#